data_eecc9dde7e6e9df6834e46e3b5e94ec8
#
_entry.id   eecc9dde7e6e9df6834e46e3b5e94ec8
#
_cell.length_a   1.000
_cell.length_b   1.000
_cell.length_c   1.000
_cell.angle_alpha   90.00
_cell.angle_beta   90.00
_cell.angle_gamma   90.00
#
_symmetry.space_group_name_H-M   'P 1'
#
loop_
_entity.id
_entity.type
_entity.pdbx_description
1 polymer ?
#
loop_
_entity_poly.entity_id
_entity_poly.type
_entity_poly.pdbx_seq_one_letter_code
_entity_poly.pdbx_strand_id
1 'polypeptide(L)' 'MRSFASDNNSGVHPLVMEALNRANQNHAVGYGDDPWTEEAVRKIKETFTADCEPLFVFNGTGSFTVGYASL' A
#
# COMPACT_ATOMS: atom_id res chain seq x y z
N MET A 1 -1.94 -3.45 25.48
CA MET A 1 -2.54 -2.13 25.70
C MET A 1 -2.70 -1.40 24.39
N ARG A 2 -3.83 -0.75 24.18
CA ARG A 2 -4.05 0.06 22.98
C ARG A 2 -3.54 1.48 23.20
N SER A 3 -2.90 2.04 22.19
CA SER A 3 -2.44 3.41 22.20
C SER A 3 -3.26 4.24 21.22
N PHE A 4 -3.70 5.41 21.64
CA PHE A 4 -4.45 6.35 20.78
C PHE A 4 -3.61 7.56 20.37
N ALA A 5 -2.32 7.58 20.73
CA ALA A 5 -1.45 8.69 20.39
C ALA A 5 -1.14 8.75 18.90
N SER A 6 -0.93 7.59 18.26
CA SER A 6 -0.64 7.50 16.83
C SER A 6 -0.78 6.04 16.38
N ASP A 7 -1.25 5.84 15.17
CA ASP A 7 -1.26 4.51 14.54
C ASP A 7 0.16 3.95 14.35
N ASN A 8 1.17 4.82 14.30
CA ASN A 8 2.57 4.40 14.26
C ASN A 8 3.00 3.61 15.50
N ASN A 9 2.26 3.74 16.60
CA ASN A 9 2.55 3.01 17.85
C ASN A 9 1.88 1.64 17.89
N SER A 10 1.08 1.31 16.91
CA SER A 10 0.35 0.04 16.88
C SER A 10 1.13 -1.03 16.13
N GLY A 11 0.94 -2.27 16.56
CA GLY A 11 1.44 -3.42 15.82
C GLY A 11 0.69 -3.64 14.53
N VAL A 12 1.20 -4.54 13.72
CA VAL A 12 0.62 -4.88 12.43
C VAL A 12 -0.55 -5.86 12.62
N HIS A 13 -1.64 -5.62 11.90
CA HIS A 13 -2.78 -6.53 11.92
C HIS A 13 -2.35 -7.93 11.44
N PRO A 14 -2.83 -9.02 12.08
CA PRO A 14 -2.41 -10.38 11.72
C PRO A 14 -2.60 -10.74 10.24
N LEU A 15 -3.65 -10.27 9.61
CA LEU A 15 -3.89 -10.53 8.18
C LEU A 15 -2.84 -9.86 7.28
N VAL A 16 -2.30 -8.72 7.71
CA VAL A 16 -1.23 -8.04 6.98
C VAL A 16 0.07 -8.83 7.08
N MET A 17 0.39 -9.34 8.28
CA MET A 17 1.57 -10.19 8.47
C MET A 17 1.46 -11.48 7.65
N GLU A 18 0.29 -12.07 7.57
CA GLU A 18 0.03 -13.24 6.74
C GLU A 18 0.29 -12.94 5.26
N ALA A 19 -0.18 -11.80 4.79
CA ALA A 19 0.04 -11.36 3.42
C ALA A 19 1.54 -11.14 3.12
N LEU A 20 2.27 -10.55 4.07
CA LEU A 20 3.72 -10.38 3.94
C LEU A 20 4.43 -11.72 3.83
N ASN A 21 4.06 -12.69 4.65
CA ASN A 21 4.65 -14.03 4.59
C ASN A 21 4.40 -14.70 3.24
N ARG A 22 3.21 -14.57 2.68
CA ARG A 22 2.90 -15.10 1.37
C ARG A 22 3.70 -14.42 0.26
N ALA A 23 3.78 -13.10 0.31
CA ALA A 23 4.52 -12.33 -0.68
C ALA A 23 6.02 -12.60 -0.63
N ASN A 24 6.54 -12.99 0.54
CA ASN A 24 7.96 -13.23 0.75
C ASN A 24 8.44 -14.61 0.28
N GLN A 25 7.57 -15.43 -0.29
CA GLN A 25 7.93 -16.79 -0.68
C GLN A 25 8.60 -16.91 -2.04
N ASN A 26 8.40 -15.94 -2.91
CA ASN A 26 8.93 -15.95 -4.26
C ASN A 26 9.58 -14.63 -4.60
N HIS A 27 10.41 -14.65 -5.64
CA HIS A 27 10.99 -13.43 -6.18
C HIS A 27 9.97 -12.72 -7.07
N ALA A 28 9.98 -11.38 -7.01
CA ALA A 28 9.15 -10.55 -7.86
C ALA A 28 9.95 -9.37 -8.38
N VAL A 29 9.61 -8.91 -9.58
CA VAL A 29 10.22 -7.72 -10.17
C VAL A 29 9.76 -6.50 -9.38
N GLY A 30 10.70 -5.62 -9.03
CA GLY A 30 10.37 -4.39 -8.32
C GLY A 30 9.80 -3.31 -9.25
N TYR A 31 9.70 -2.10 -8.72
CA TYR A 31 9.25 -0.91 -9.47
C TYR A 31 7.83 -1.00 -10.03
N GLY A 32 6.96 -1.74 -9.34
CA GLY A 32 5.55 -1.80 -9.71
C GLY A 32 5.18 -2.78 -10.82
N ASP A 33 6.13 -3.58 -11.29
CA ASP A 33 5.90 -4.55 -12.37
C ASP A 33 5.63 -5.96 -11.87
N ASP A 34 5.33 -6.11 -10.58
CA ASP A 34 5.08 -7.41 -9.96
C ASP A 34 3.57 -7.71 -9.86
N PRO A 35 3.20 -8.98 -9.75
CA PRO A 35 1.78 -9.35 -9.64
C PRO A 35 1.12 -8.85 -8.36
N TRP A 36 1.86 -8.66 -7.28
CA TRP A 36 1.31 -8.12 -6.03
C TRP A 36 0.87 -6.68 -6.19
N THR A 37 1.67 -5.85 -6.87
CA THR A 37 1.31 -4.46 -7.16
C THR A 37 0.10 -4.39 -8.09
N GLU A 38 0.05 -5.23 -9.13
CA GLU A 38 -1.07 -5.28 -10.06
C GLU A 38 -2.38 -5.62 -9.33
N GLU A 39 -2.36 -6.60 -8.45
CA GLU A 39 -3.52 -6.99 -7.67
C GLU A 39 -3.94 -5.87 -6.70
N ALA A 40 -2.98 -5.19 -6.06
CA ALA A 40 -3.28 -4.08 -5.18
C ALA A 40 -3.97 -2.94 -5.93
N VAL A 41 -3.48 -2.58 -7.10
CA VAL A 41 -4.08 -1.55 -7.96
C VAL A 41 -5.52 -1.93 -8.31
N ARG A 42 -5.74 -3.18 -8.71
CA ARG A 42 -7.07 -3.68 -9.06
C ARG A 42 -8.04 -3.57 -7.88
N LYS A 43 -7.61 -3.98 -6.70
CA LYS A 43 -8.44 -3.93 -5.48
C LYS A 43 -8.76 -2.51 -5.06
N ILE A 44 -7.80 -1.60 -5.19
CA ILE A 44 -8.02 -0.18 -4.89
C ILE A 44 -9.07 0.41 -5.83
N LYS A 45 -8.96 0.14 -7.12
CA LYS A 45 -9.92 0.61 -8.12
C LYS A 45 -11.31 0.06 -7.85
N GLU A 46 -11.43 -1.22 -7.51
CA GLU A 46 -12.71 -1.84 -7.16
C GLU A 46 -13.33 -1.18 -5.92
N THR A 47 -12.51 -0.94 -4.89
CA THR A 47 -12.99 -0.38 -3.62
C THR A 47 -13.58 1.01 -3.80
N PHE A 48 -12.95 1.85 -4.57
CA PHE A 48 -13.40 3.21 -4.79
C PHE A 48 -14.43 3.34 -5.92
N THR A 49 -14.65 2.27 -6.68
CA THR A 49 -15.62 2.23 -7.79
C THR A 49 -15.47 3.43 -8.73
N ALA A 50 -14.24 3.91 -8.91
CA ALA A 50 -13.94 5.09 -9.69
C ALA A 50 -12.79 4.82 -10.64
N ASP A 51 -12.75 5.58 -11.73
CA ASP A 51 -11.62 5.57 -12.64
C ASP A 51 -10.48 6.37 -12.00
N CYS A 52 -9.62 5.67 -11.28
CA CYS A 52 -8.53 6.27 -10.55
C CYS A 52 -7.20 5.60 -10.91
N GLU A 53 -6.11 6.31 -10.67
CA GLU A 53 -4.76 5.83 -10.90
C GLU A 53 -4.02 5.81 -9.55
N PRO A 54 -3.89 4.65 -8.90
CA PRO A 54 -3.12 4.54 -7.66
C PRO A 54 -1.64 4.81 -7.91
N LEU A 55 -1.05 5.66 -7.06
CA LEU A 55 0.36 5.99 -7.11
C LEU A 55 1.00 5.57 -5.79
N PHE A 56 1.96 4.66 -5.85
CA PHE A 56 2.64 4.16 -4.65
C PHE A 56 3.83 5.05 -4.32
N VAL A 57 3.93 5.41 -3.06
CA VAL A 57 5.00 6.27 -2.54
C VAL A 57 5.60 5.64 -1.29
N PHE A 58 6.80 6.06 -0.92
CA PHE A 58 7.51 5.50 0.21
C PHE A 58 6.86 5.87 1.56
N ASN A 59 6.39 7.10 1.68
CA ASN A 59 5.81 7.60 2.94
C ASN A 59 4.86 8.78 2.69
N GLY A 60 4.31 9.34 3.77
CA GLY A 60 3.39 10.47 3.70
C GLY A 60 3.97 11.71 3.04
N THR A 61 5.26 11.99 3.24
CA THR A 61 5.93 13.11 2.59
C THR A 61 5.94 12.94 1.06
N GLY A 62 6.24 11.72 0.59
CA GLY A 62 6.19 11.39 -0.84
C GLY A 62 4.79 11.55 -1.40
N SER A 63 3.76 11.10 -0.67
CA SER A 63 2.37 11.23 -1.06
C SER A 63 1.97 12.70 -1.23
N PHE A 64 2.37 13.54 -0.28
CA PHE A 64 2.09 14.96 -0.30
C PHE A 64 2.72 15.65 -1.52
N THR A 65 3.98 15.32 -1.79
CA THR A 65 4.73 15.85 -2.94
C THR A 65 4.07 15.46 -4.27
N VAL A 66 3.74 14.20 -4.45
CA VAL A 66 3.06 13.70 -5.65
C VAL A 66 1.69 14.34 -5.81
N GLY A 67 0.94 14.46 -4.71
CA GLY A 67 -0.38 15.11 -4.72
C GLY A 67 -0.31 16.53 -5.23
N TYR A 68 0.64 17.31 -4.75
CA TYR A 68 0.85 18.69 -5.22
C TYR A 68 1.24 18.76 -6.69
N ALA A 69 2.13 17.88 -7.12
CA ALA A 69 2.56 17.85 -8.52
C ALA A 69 1.41 17.50 -9.48
N SER A 70 0.39 16.80 -8.98
CA SER A 70 -0.75 16.35 -9.77
C SER A 70 -1.88 17.37 -9.88
N LEU A 71 -1.82 18.44 -9.08
CA LEU A 71 -2.83 19.52 -9.15
C LEU A 71 -2.60 20.44 -10.39
#